data_f0ed0300165a611383137f8156601541
#
_entry.id   f0ed0300165a611383137f8156601541
#
_cell.length_a   1.000
_cell.length_b   1.000
_cell.length_c   1.000
_cell.angle_alpha   90.00
_cell.angle_beta   90.00
_cell.angle_gamma   90.00
#
_symmetry.space_group_name_H-M   'P 1'
#
loop_
_entity.id
_entity.type
_entity.pdbx_description
1 polymer ?
#
loop_
_entity_poly.entity_id
_entity_poly.type
_entity_poly.pdbx_seq_one_letter_code
_entity_poly.pdbx_strand_id
1 'polypeptide(L)'
;VKIGKVPETVLKRSVFKQIRKRQKEVLTKPGIGHDYSGIEASSQDVITIATAPVSGAIDDIGPIAVHMAVNNLVLSGATPLGIMQTMLLPEGFREAELKIIIKAIEAQCLLLNIEVMGGHTEVSAAVNCPVLVITGLGKVKKTQMLSPANIIAGQEIVMTKWAGIKGTYLLAKDHESELISRYNRDFIQGAKDLLKYLSVSKDAKAAADFGVTAMHDAARGGIFAALWEFAEAAKMGLKVYLKKIGLKQETVEICNYFNINPYQMTSEGSLLIAVGKGDLLVDHLRKQGIEASVIGQFMEGNDRLIINDDEIRYLEPPRTDEIYKVI
;
A
#
# COMPACT_ATOMS: atom_id res chain seq x y z
N VAL A 1 -12.03 0.08 -19.99
CA VAL A 1 -11.23 0.19 -18.75
C VAL A 1 -9.77 0.23 -19.18
N LYS A 2 -9.02 1.25 -18.70
CA LYS A 2 -7.59 1.38 -19.00
C LYS A 2 -6.77 0.44 -18.11
N ILE A 3 -5.51 0.22 -18.48
CA ILE A 3 -4.56 -0.52 -17.65
C ILE A 3 -4.42 0.13 -16.26
N GLY A 4 -4.26 -0.67 -15.21
CA GLY A 4 -4.13 -0.22 -13.83
C GLY A 4 -5.38 -0.47 -12.98
N LYS A 5 -5.49 0.22 -11.84
CA LYS A 5 -6.62 0.10 -10.92
C LYS A 5 -7.92 0.54 -11.61
N VAL A 6 -8.98 -0.25 -11.45
CA VAL A 6 -10.29 0.07 -12.02
C VAL A 6 -10.84 1.34 -11.35
N PRO A 7 -11.32 2.34 -12.12
CA PRO A 7 -11.85 3.59 -11.56
C PRO A 7 -13.00 3.34 -10.57
N GLU A 8 -13.04 4.15 -9.52
CA GLU A 8 -14.03 4.07 -8.44
C GLU A 8 -15.48 4.03 -8.93
N THR A 9 -15.81 4.92 -9.87
CA THR A 9 -17.16 4.97 -10.46
C THR A 9 -17.57 3.67 -11.13
N VAL A 10 -16.60 2.97 -11.75
CA VAL A 10 -16.82 1.65 -12.36
C VAL A 10 -16.96 0.59 -11.26
N LEU A 11 -16.11 0.60 -10.23
CA LEU A 11 -16.22 -0.32 -9.09
C LEU A 11 -17.57 -0.18 -8.40
N LYS A 12 -18.01 1.05 -8.09
CA LYS A 12 -19.31 1.30 -7.44
C LYS A 12 -20.48 0.75 -8.24
N ARG A 13 -20.54 1.01 -9.56
CA ARG A 13 -21.69 0.62 -10.40
C ARG A 13 -21.65 -0.82 -10.90
N SER A 14 -20.46 -1.36 -11.21
CA SER A 14 -20.32 -2.64 -11.91
C SER A 14 -19.85 -3.80 -11.02
N VAL A 15 -19.27 -3.50 -9.85
CA VAL A 15 -18.80 -4.51 -8.89
C VAL A 15 -19.66 -4.47 -7.63
N PHE A 16 -19.61 -3.38 -6.86
CA PHE A 16 -20.24 -3.36 -5.54
C PHE A 16 -21.75 -3.49 -5.58
N LYS A 17 -22.42 -2.94 -6.60
CA LYS A 17 -23.88 -3.10 -6.79
C LYS A 17 -24.33 -4.54 -7.05
N GLN A 18 -23.42 -5.41 -7.51
CA GLN A 18 -23.74 -6.82 -7.78
C GLN A 18 -23.60 -7.68 -6.52
N ILE A 19 -22.86 -7.20 -5.51
CA ILE A 19 -22.59 -7.94 -4.28
C ILE A 19 -23.74 -7.69 -3.28
N ARG A 20 -24.67 -8.62 -3.18
CA ARG A 20 -25.89 -8.49 -2.36
C ARG A 20 -25.88 -9.35 -1.11
N LYS A 21 -25.28 -10.56 -1.19
CA LYS A 21 -25.27 -11.52 -0.08
C LYS A 21 -24.41 -10.98 1.07
N ARG A 22 -24.95 -11.06 2.28
CA ARG A 22 -24.28 -10.68 3.52
C ARG A 22 -24.37 -11.81 4.53
N GLN A 23 -23.31 -11.94 5.34
CA GLN A 23 -23.26 -12.77 6.53
C GLN A 23 -23.02 -11.85 7.73
N LYS A 24 -23.64 -12.16 8.87
CA LYS A 24 -23.54 -11.32 10.07
C LYS A 24 -22.12 -11.29 10.65
N GLU A 25 -21.39 -12.38 10.46
CA GLU A 25 -20.00 -12.55 10.92
C GLU A 25 -19.00 -11.69 10.12
N VAL A 26 -19.37 -11.23 8.91
CA VAL A 26 -18.51 -10.37 8.08
C VAL A 26 -18.72 -8.93 8.45
N LEU A 27 -17.75 -8.35 9.17
CA LEU A 27 -17.82 -7.03 9.79
C LEU A 27 -17.66 -5.89 8.79
N THR A 28 -16.84 -6.10 7.73
CA THR A 28 -16.55 -5.08 6.71
C THR A 28 -17.29 -5.36 5.41
N LYS A 29 -17.70 -4.29 4.70
CA LYS A 29 -18.29 -4.40 3.36
C LYS A 29 -17.22 -4.06 2.32
N PRO A 30 -17.27 -4.65 1.11
CA PRO A 30 -16.45 -4.16 0.00
C PRO A 30 -16.71 -2.67 -0.25
N GLY A 31 -15.66 -1.89 -0.36
CA GLY A 31 -15.74 -0.44 -0.53
C GLY A 31 -14.41 0.18 -0.96
N ILE A 32 -14.46 1.42 -1.41
CA ILE A 32 -13.24 2.18 -1.72
C ILE A 32 -12.50 2.49 -0.42
N GLY A 33 -11.18 2.31 -0.42
CA GLY A 33 -10.32 2.50 0.76
C GLY A 33 -10.50 1.42 1.84
N HIS A 34 -11.13 0.28 1.51
CA HIS A 34 -11.22 -0.88 2.37
C HIS A 34 -10.19 -1.94 1.94
N ASP A 35 -9.04 -1.95 2.58
CA ASP A 35 -7.89 -2.75 2.18
C ASP A 35 -7.94 -4.19 2.73
N TYR A 36 -8.83 -4.46 3.69
CA TYR A 36 -9.01 -5.76 4.34
C TYR A 36 -10.48 -6.06 4.62
N SER A 37 -10.77 -7.34 4.88
CA SER A 37 -12.04 -7.81 5.42
C SER A 37 -11.84 -8.38 6.81
N GLY A 38 -12.80 -8.13 7.73
CA GLY A 38 -12.83 -8.70 9.07
C GLY A 38 -13.95 -9.72 9.21
N ILE A 39 -13.65 -10.87 9.80
CA ILE A 39 -14.61 -11.92 10.14
C ILE A 39 -14.60 -12.12 11.65
N GLU A 40 -15.75 -12.05 12.28
CA GLU A 40 -15.90 -12.33 13.73
C GLU A 40 -15.63 -13.81 14.00
N ALA A 41 -14.50 -14.10 14.64
CA ALA A 41 -14.11 -15.47 14.99
C ALA A 41 -14.62 -15.88 16.36
N SER A 42 -14.82 -14.92 17.27
CA SER A 42 -15.39 -15.10 18.60
C SER A 42 -15.97 -13.78 19.09
N SER A 43 -16.52 -13.75 20.29
CA SER A 43 -17.00 -12.50 20.92
C SER A 43 -15.89 -11.44 21.12
N GLN A 44 -14.62 -11.86 21.15
CA GLN A 44 -13.47 -10.99 21.43
C GLN A 44 -12.50 -10.83 20.25
N ASP A 45 -12.44 -11.76 19.31
CA ASP A 45 -11.43 -11.84 18.29
C ASP A 45 -12.03 -11.70 16.88
N VAL A 46 -11.29 -11.00 16.03
CA VAL A 46 -11.56 -10.84 14.59
C VAL A 46 -10.40 -11.42 13.80
N ILE A 47 -10.70 -12.26 12.84
CA ILE A 47 -9.77 -12.66 11.78
C ILE A 47 -9.86 -11.63 10.65
N THR A 48 -8.76 -11.04 10.31
CA THR A 48 -8.66 -10.12 9.17
C THR A 48 -8.02 -10.80 7.99
N ILE A 49 -8.49 -10.47 6.81
CA ILE A 49 -8.06 -11.08 5.53
C ILE A 49 -7.83 -9.97 4.53
N ALA A 50 -6.70 -9.99 3.86
CA ALA A 50 -6.38 -9.10 2.75
C ALA A 50 -5.76 -9.88 1.60
N THR A 51 -6.02 -9.47 0.36
CA THR A 51 -5.46 -10.13 -0.83
C THR A 51 -4.87 -9.10 -1.78
N ALA A 52 -3.72 -9.43 -2.37
CA ALA A 52 -3.02 -8.57 -3.31
C ALA A 52 -2.46 -9.37 -4.49
N PRO A 53 -2.80 -9.02 -5.75
CA PRO A 53 -2.18 -9.58 -6.94
C PRO A 53 -0.92 -8.80 -7.32
N VAL A 54 0.11 -9.52 -7.73
CA VAL A 54 1.37 -8.98 -8.26
C VAL A 54 1.77 -9.76 -9.50
N SER A 55 2.22 -9.06 -10.52
CA SER A 55 2.91 -9.63 -11.69
C SER A 55 4.27 -8.95 -11.84
N GLY A 56 5.26 -9.62 -12.37
CA GLY A 56 6.58 -9.01 -12.57
C GLY A 56 7.74 -10.00 -12.67
N ALA A 57 8.94 -9.47 -12.49
CA ALA A 57 10.18 -10.21 -12.59
C ALA A 57 10.37 -11.22 -11.47
N ILE A 58 11.02 -12.35 -11.79
CA ILE A 58 11.20 -13.51 -10.90
C ILE A 58 11.88 -13.13 -9.59
N ASP A 59 12.90 -12.27 -9.66
CA ASP A 59 13.73 -11.93 -8.50
C ASP A 59 12.98 -11.15 -7.40
N ASP A 60 11.96 -10.37 -7.78
CA ASP A 60 11.30 -9.43 -6.87
C ASP A 60 9.85 -9.78 -6.56
N ILE A 61 9.22 -10.57 -7.43
CA ILE A 61 7.77 -10.83 -7.34
C ILE A 61 7.39 -11.43 -5.98
N GLY A 62 8.21 -12.32 -5.42
CA GLY A 62 7.98 -12.95 -4.13
C GLY A 62 7.94 -11.93 -2.98
N PRO A 63 9.03 -11.19 -2.73
CA PRO A 63 9.08 -10.16 -1.69
C PRO A 63 7.99 -9.11 -1.84
N ILE A 64 7.77 -8.58 -3.05
CA ILE A 64 6.75 -7.56 -3.30
C ILE A 64 5.36 -8.10 -2.98
N ALA A 65 5.02 -9.32 -3.41
CA ALA A 65 3.70 -9.90 -3.19
C ALA A 65 3.40 -10.14 -1.71
N VAL A 66 4.38 -10.66 -0.95
CA VAL A 66 4.24 -10.86 0.50
C VAL A 66 3.99 -9.54 1.20
N HIS A 67 4.84 -8.53 0.95
CA HIS A 67 4.68 -7.22 1.59
C HIS A 67 3.38 -6.53 1.22
N MET A 68 2.94 -6.58 -0.05
CA MET A 68 1.66 -5.96 -0.44
C MET A 68 0.46 -6.55 0.31
N ALA A 69 0.42 -7.89 0.47
CA ALA A 69 -0.68 -8.53 1.19
C ALA A 69 -0.61 -8.24 2.70
N VAL A 70 0.59 -8.32 3.30
CA VAL A 70 0.78 -8.08 4.73
C VAL A 70 0.60 -6.60 5.09
N ASN A 71 1.05 -5.68 4.23
CA ASN A 71 0.81 -4.24 4.43
C ASN A 71 -0.69 -3.96 4.57
N ASN A 72 -1.53 -4.44 3.63
CA ASN A 72 -2.98 -4.26 3.73
C ASN A 72 -3.58 -4.86 5.01
N LEU A 73 -3.04 -6.00 5.45
CA LEU A 73 -3.53 -6.71 6.63
C LEU A 73 -3.30 -5.94 7.93
N VAL A 74 -2.08 -5.39 8.10
CA VAL A 74 -1.68 -4.69 9.34
C VAL A 74 -2.39 -3.35 9.54
N LEU A 75 -3.04 -2.79 8.49
CA LEU A 75 -3.83 -1.55 8.59
C LEU A 75 -5.01 -1.69 9.55
N SER A 76 -5.50 -2.89 9.74
CA SER A 76 -6.54 -3.21 10.72
C SER A 76 -6.07 -3.22 12.19
N GLY A 77 -4.76 -3.05 12.43
CA GLY A 77 -4.14 -3.30 13.74
C GLY A 77 -3.88 -4.79 14.03
N ALA A 78 -4.11 -5.67 13.05
CA ALA A 78 -3.95 -7.10 13.24
C ALA A 78 -2.48 -7.53 13.30
N THR A 79 -2.23 -8.56 14.09
CA THR A 79 -0.99 -9.34 14.03
C THR A 79 -1.13 -10.36 12.90
N PRO A 80 -0.27 -10.31 11.87
CA PRO A 80 -0.25 -11.30 10.80
C PRO A 80 0.06 -12.69 11.36
N LEU A 81 -0.60 -13.72 10.80
CA LEU A 81 -0.41 -15.12 11.17
C LEU A 81 0.24 -15.92 10.04
N GLY A 82 -0.22 -15.68 8.82
CA GLY A 82 0.27 -16.44 7.68
C GLY A 82 -0.35 -15.98 6.36
N ILE A 83 0.10 -16.62 5.30
CA ILE A 83 -0.34 -16.35 3.93
C ILE A 83 -0.79 -17.62 3.22
N MET A 84 -1.74 -17.47 2.30
CA MET A 84 -1.99 -18.41 1.22
C MET A 84 -1.59 -17.78 -0.11
N GLN A 85 -1.00 -18.59 -1.01
CA GLN A 85 -0.50 -18.10 -2.29
C GLN A 85 -1.15 -18.83 -3.47
N THR A 86 -1.53 -18.10 -4.51
CA THR A 86 -1.85 -18.66 -5.82
C THR A 86 -0.83 -18.14 -6.82
N MET A 87 -0.17 -19.05 -7.54
CA MET A 87 0.80 -18.72 -8.58
C MET A 87 0.32 -19.24 -9.93
N LEU A 88 0.18 -18.34 -10.89
CA LEU A 88 0.01 -18.67 -12.30
C LEU A 88 1.34 -18.37 -13.01
N LEU A 89 1.89 -19.40 -13.63
CA LEU A 89 3.19 -19.36 -14.30
C LEU A 89 3.00 -19.51 -15.81
N PRO A 90 3.74 -18.81 -16.67
CA PRO A 90 3.63 -18.97 -18.11
C PRO A 90 4.16 -20.32 -18.56
N GLU A 91 3.78 -20.76 -19.77
CA GLU A 91 4.33 -21.95 -20.41
C GLU A 91 5.86 -21.85 -20.53
N GLY A 92 6.54 -22.97 -20.31
CA GLY A 92 8.00 -23.03 -20.34
C GLY A 92 8.70 -22.51 -19.07
N PHE A 93 7.97 -22.12 -18.04
CA PHE A 93 8.54 -21.69 -16.77
C PHE A 93 9.39 -22.81 -16.13
N ARG A 94 10.60 -22.48 -15.69
CA ARG A 94 11.53 -23.50 -15.19
C ARG A 94 11.38 -23.74 -13.71
N GLU A 95 11.54 -25.00 -13.27
CA GLU A 95 11.53 -25.37 -11.83
C GLU A 95 12.56 -24.57 -11.01
N ALA A 96 13.71 -24.25 -11.59
CA ALA A 96 14.73 -23.46 -10.91
C ALA A 96 14.22 -22.04 -10.58
N GLU A 97 13.47 -21.41 -11.48
CA GLU A 97 12.85 -20.10 -11.29
C GLU A 97 11.75 -20.15 -10.23
N LEU A 98 10.92 -21.20 -10.23
CA LEU A 98 9.95 -21.45 -9.18
C LEU A 98 10.61 -21.54 -7.79
N LYS A 99 11.73 -22.27 -7.68
CA LYS A 99 12.50 -22.36 -6.43
C LYS A 99 13.02 -21.00 -5.95
N ILE A 100 13.43 -20.11 -6.86
CA ILE A 100 13.85 -18.74 -6.53
C ILE A 100 12.69 -17.98 -5.89
N ILE A 101 11.52 -17.97 -6.54
CA ILE A 101 10.33 -17.28 -6.03
C ILE A 101 9.93 -17.81 -4.66
N ILE A 102 9.82 -19.13 -4.47
CA ILE A 102 9.41 -19.74 -3.22
C ILE A 102 10.40 -19.43 -2.08
N LYS A 103 11.71 -19.51 -2.35
CA LYS A 103 12.74 -19.16 -1.36
C LYS A 103 12.64 -17.69 -0.96
N ALA A 104 12.35 -16.79 -1.91
CA ALA A 104 12.21 -15.37 -1.64
C ALA A 104 10.94 -15.08 -0.82
N ILE A 105 9.82 -15.76 -1.08
CA ILE A 105 8.60 -15.69 -0.28
C ILE A 105 8.88 -16.15 1.16
N GLU A 106 9.48 -17.34 1.32
CA GLU A 106 9.80 -17.91 2.64
C GLU A 106 10.73 -17.00 3.44
N ALA A 107 11.74 -16.41 2.80
CA ALA A 107 12.63 -15.47 3.46
C ALA A 107 11.89 -14.27 4.04
N GLN A 108 10.89 -13.72 3.33
CA GLN A 108 10.06 -12.62 3.84
C GLN A 108 9.12 -13.10 4.96
N CYS A 109 8.55 -14.30 4.83
CA CYS A 109 7.71 -14.88 5.87
C CYS A 109 8.49 -15.08 7.19
N LEU A 110 9.72 -15.56 7.12
CA LEU A 110 10.61 -15.67 8.28
C LEU A 110 10.90 -14.31 8.92
N LEU A 111 11.20 -13.27 8.12
CA LEU A 111 11.44 -11.92 8.63
C LEU A 111 10.21 -11.31 9.32
N LEU A 112 9.03 -11.61 8.80
CA LEU A 112 7.74 -11.14 9.32
C LEU A 112 7.17 -12.04 10.42
N ASN A 113 7.81 -13.17 10.72
CA ASN A 113 7.36 -14.21 11.66
C ASN A 113 5.92 -14.68 11.34
N ILE A 114 5.70 -15.05 10.08
CA ILE A 114 4.42 -15.58 9.56
C ILE A 114 4.66 -16.90 8.83
N GLU A 115 3.60 -17.68 8.62
CA GLU A 115 3.66 -18.99 7.97
C GLU A 115 3.11 -18.97 6.55
N VAL A 116 3.72 -19.71 5.61
CA VAL A 116 3.08 -20.09 4.35
C VAL A 116 2.13 -21.25 4.63
N MET A 117 0.83 -20.97 4.80
CA MET A 117 -0.18 -21.96 5.20
C MET A 117 -0.63 -22.87 4.07
N GLY A 118 -0.33 -22.53 2.82
CA GLY A 118 -0.70 -23.31 1.65
C GLY A 118 -0.91 -22.46 0.41
N GLY A 119 -1.54 -23.04 -0.60
CA GLY A 119 -1.84 -22.32 -1.84
C GLY A 119 -2.01 -23.24 -3.05
N HIS A 120 -1.86 -22.66 -4.23
CA HIS A 120 -1.97 -23.35 -5.51
C HIS A 120 -0.87 -22.84 -6.46
N THR A 121 -0.28 -23.73 -7.25
CA THR A 121 0.70 -23.38 -8.27
C THR A 121 0.34 -24.09 -9.57
N GLU A 122 0.19 -23.33 -10.64
CA GLU A 122 -0.27 -23.83 -11.94
C GLU A 122 0.51 -23.17 -13.08
N VAL A 123 0.83 -23.93 -14.12
CA VAL A 123 1.28 -23.40 -15.41
C VAL A 123 0.05 -23.18 -16.30
N SER A 124 -0.11 -21.97 -16.83
CA SER A 124 -1.31 -21.57 -17.57
C SER A 124 -0.96 -20.75 -18.81
N ALA A 125 -1.57 -21.10 -19.94
CA ALA A 125 -1.49 -20.32 -21.17
C ALA A 125 -2.20 -18.95 -21.08
N ALA A 126 -2.92 -18.69 -19.99
CA ALA A 126 -3.61 -17.40 -19.77
C ALA A 126 -2.68 -16.26 -19.33
N VAL A 127 -1.42 -16.55 -18.98
CA VAL A 127 -0.45 -15.55 -18.51
C VAL A 127 0.84 -15.62 -19.31
N ASN A 128 1.47 -14.47 -19.55
CA ASN A 128 2.75 -14.36 -20.25
C ASN A 128 3.92 -14.03 -19.31
N CYS A 129 3.66 -13.78 -18.05
CA CYS A 129 4.64 -13.60 -16.99
C CYS A 129 4.09 -14.19 -15.69
N PRO A 130 4.93 -14.43 -14.66
CA PRO A 130 4.45 -14.90 -13.37
C PRO A 130 3.43 -13.94 -12.77
N VAL A 131 2.32 -14.49 -12.26
CA VAL A 131 1.30 -13.76 -11.49
C VAL A 131 1.15 -14.45 -10.14
N LEU A 132 1.40 -13.70 -9.07
CA LEU A 132 1.20 -14.14 -7.69
C LEU A 132 0.00 -13.41 -7.09
N VAL A 133 -0.89 -14.17 -6.47
CA VAL A 133 -1.96 -13.63 -5.63
C VAL A 133 -1.73 -14.13 -4.21
N ILE A 134 -1.36 -13.22 -3.31
CA ILE A 134 -1.14 -13.54 -1.89
C ILE A 134 -2.36 -13.10 -1.10
N THR A 135 -2.91 -14.03 -0.30
CA THR A 135 -3.95 -13.73 0.68
C THR A 135 -3.36 -13.87 2.08
N GLY A 136 -3.25 -12.75 2.78
CA GLY A 136 -2.79 -12.69 4.16
C GLY A 136 -3.94 -12.89 5.15
N LEU A 137 -3.64 -13.57 6.26
CA LEU A 137 -4.54 -13.74 7.40
C LEU A 137 -3.87 -13.20 8.66
N GLY A 138 -4.66 -12.50 9.48
CA GLY A 138 -4.21 -11.97 10.76
C GLY A 138 -5.31 -11.99 11.80
N LYS A 139 -4.94 -11.66 13.03
CA LYS A 139 -5.83 -11.64 14.18
C LYS A 139 -5.72 -10.31 14.93
N VAL A 140 -6.86 -9.76 15.33
CA VAL A 140 -6.94 -8.56 16.14
C VAL A 140 -8.06 -8.70 17.18
N LYS A 141 -7.92 -8.07 18.36
CA LYS A 141 -9.02 -7.94 19.30
C LYS A 141 -10.10 -7.02 18.71
N LYS A 142 -11.36 -7.39 18.83
CA LYS A 142 -12.50 -6.60 18.29
C LYS A 142 -12.46 -5.14 18.74
N THR A 143 -12.05 -4.90 20.01
CA THR A 143 -11.93 -3.56 20.59
C THR A 143 -10.72 -2.76 20.11
N GLN A 144 -9.76 -3.40 19.45
CA GLN A 144 -8.52 -2.80 18.94
C GLN A 144 -8.51 -2.72 17.42
N MET A 145 -9.55 -3.22 16.75
CA MET A 145 -9.64 -3.17 15.30
C MET A 145 -9.76 -1.73 14.81
N LEU A 146 -8.79 -1.28 14.05
CA LEU A 146 -8.74 0.04 13.46
C LEU A 146 -9.68 0.12 12.24
N SER A 147 -10.30 1.29 12.03
CA SER A 147 -11.19 1.49 10.89
C SER A 147 -11.27 2.96 10.49
N PRO A 148 -11.22 3.27 9.18
CA PRO A 148 -11.46 4.63 8.68
C PRO A 148 -12.82 5.22 9.10
N ALA A 149 -13.82 4.37 9.36
CA ALA A 149 -15.14 4.82 9.83
C ALA A 149 -15.13 5.49 11.21
N ASN A 150 -14.06 5.34 11.98
CA ASN A 150 -13.88 5.94 13.30
C ASN A 150 -13.17 7.30 13.27
N ILE A 151 -12.77 7.78 12.08
CA ILE A 151 -12.11 9.08 11.92
C ILE A 151 -13.11 10.19 12.20
N ILE A 152 -12.65 11.22 12.92
CA ILE A 152 -13.42 12.43 13.21
C ILE A 152 -12.67 13.68 12.70
N ALA A 153 -13.43 14.75 12.44
CA ALA A 153 -12.85 16.01 12.03
C ALA A 153 -11.86 16.55 13.06
N GLY A 154 -10.78 17.17 12.57
CA GLY A 154 -9.69 17.68 13.38
C GLY A 154 -8.57 16.68 13.65
N GLN A 155 -8.76 15.38 13.38
CA GLN A 155 -7.65 14.42 13.45
C GLN A 155 -6.61 14.72 12.37
N GLU A 156 -5.34 14.62 12.75
CA GLU A 156 -4.21 14.86 11.87
C GLU A 156 -3.87 13.63 11.03
N ILE A 157 -3.31 13.89 9.85
CA ILE A 157 -2.83 12.87 8.93
C ILE A 157 -1.30 12.84 9.04
N VAL A 158 -0.78 11.74 9.56
CA VAL A 158 0.65 11.45 9.61
C VAL A 158 0.99 10.50 8.47
N MET A 159 2.08 10.79 7.76
CA MET A 159 2.67 9.93 6.74
C MET A 159 3.99 9.38 7.23
N THR A 160 4.22 8.06 7.08
CA THR A 160 5.54 7.47 7.31
C THR A 160 6.36 7.40 6.03
N LYS A 161 7.66 7.50 6.18
CA LYS A 161 8.64 7.41 5.08
C LYS A 161 8.37 8.40 3.94
N TRP A 162 8.40 7.98 2.69
CA TRP A 162 8.39 8.87 1.52
C TRP A 162 7.45 8.38 0.44
N ALA A 163 6.89 9.29 -0.35
CA ALA A 163 6.08 8.91 -1.52
C ALA A 163 6.98 8.32 -2.63
N GLY A 164 6.40 7.42 -3.44
CA GLY A 164 7.03 6.86 -4.62
C GLY A 164 8.08 5.77 -4.37
N ILE A 165 8.17 5.17 -3.18
CA ILE A 165 9.19 4.16 -2.82
C ILE A 165 9.27 3.05 -3.85
N LYS A 166 8.18 2.31 -4.08
CA LYS A 166 8.15 1.18 -5.00
C LYS A 166 8.32 1.62 -6.46
N GLY A 167 7.67 2.71 -6.85
CA GLY A 167 7.76 3.22 -8.22
C GLY A 167 9.19 3.62 -8.59
N THR A 168 9.91 4.30 -7.68
CA THR A 168 11.31 4.66 -7.87
C THR A 168 12.18 3.42 -8.03
N TYR A 169 11.97 2.40 -7.18
CA TYR A 169 12.67 1.13 -7.29
C TYR A 169 12.45 0.48 -8.66
N LEU A 170 11.20 0.35 -9.11
CA LEU A 170 10.86 -0.29 -10.39
C LEU A 170 11.50 0.45 -11.55
N LEU A 171 11.36 1.78 -11.62
CA LEU A 171 11.96 2.57 -12.69
C LEU A 171 13.50 2.49 -12.70
N ALA A 172 14.13 2.56 -11.52
CA ALA A 172 15.58 2.43 -11.41
C ALA A 172 16.10 1.05 -11.83
N LYS A 173 15.30 -0.01 -11.62
CA LYS A 173 15.65 -1.37 -12.03
C LYS A 173 15.43 -1.59 -13.53
N ASP A 174 14.22 -1.28 -13.99
CA ASP A 174 13.80 -1.64 -15.36
C ASP A 174 14.44 -0.74 -16.43
N HIS A 175 14.83 0.49 -16.06
CA HIS A 175 15.47 1.49 -16.94
C HIS A 175 16.92 1.82 -16.53
N GLU A 176 17.61 0.92 -15.83
CA GLU A 176 18.99 1.16 -15.36
C GLU A 176 19.93 1.59 -16.48
N SER A 177 19.90 0.89 -17.63
CA SER A 177 20.77 1.18 -18.77
C SER A 177 20.55 2.59 -19.34
N GLU A 178 19.33 3.12 -19.26
CA GLU A 178 18.99 4.46 -19.69
C GLU A 178 19.43 5.51 -18.65
N LEU A 179 19.14 5.26 -17.38
CA LEU A 179 19.46 6.16 -16.28
C LEU A 179 20.97 6.34 -16.04
N ILE A 180 21.79 5.32 -16.29
CA ILE A 180 23.27 5.40 -16.23
C ILE A 180 23.84 6.50 -17.14
N SER A 181 23.16 6.85 -18.24
CA SER A 181 23.61 7.93 -19.11
C SER A 181 23.59 9.30 -18.43
N ARG A 182 22.80 9.49 -17.37
CA ARG A 182 22.61 10.76 -16.67
C ARG A 182 23.04 10.74 -15.21
N TYR A 183 22.89 9.61 -14.52
CA TYR A 183 23.15 9.47 -13.09
C TYR A 183 24.29 8.50 -12.84
N ASN A 184 25.04 8.71 -11.77
CA ASN A 184 26.08 7.76 -11.39
C ASN A 184 25.47 6.47 -10.81
N ARG A 185 26.30 5.42 -10.72
CA ARG A 185 25.85 4.09 -10.26
C ARG A 185 25.37 4.09 -8.82
N ASP A 186 26.00 4.88 -7.94
CA ASP A 186 25.63 4.93 -6.52
C ASP A 186 24.24 5.54 -6.33
N PHE A 187 23.87 6.55 -7.12
CA PHE A 187 22.53 7.13 -7.14
C PHE A 187 21.48 6.10 -7.59
N ILE A 188 21.75 5.37 -8.67
CA ILE A 188 20.84 4.33 -9.17
C ILE A 188 20.71 3.19 -8.14
N GLN A 189 21.82 2.80 -7.50
CA GLN A 189 21.79 1.80 -6.45
C GLN A 189 20.98 2.31 -5.24
N GLY A 190 21.15 3.58 -4.85
CA GLY A 190 20.31 4.22 -3.82
C GLY A 190 18.81 4.15 -4.12
N ALA A 191 18.41 4.39 -5.38
CA ALA A 191 17.04 4.24 -5.83
C ALA A 191 16.53 2.79 -5.75
N LYS A 192 17.36 1.82 -6.13
CA LYS A 192 17.05 0.38 -6.00
C LYS A 192 16.94 -0.06 -4.55
N ASP A 193 17.77 0.48 -3.68
CA ASP A 193 17.76 0.18 -2.24
C ASP A 193 16.48 0.64 -1.52
N LEU A 194 15.64 1.45 -2.19
CA LEU A 194 14.34 1.83 -1.63
C LEU A 194 13.41 0.62 -1.41
N LEU A 195 13.62 -0.48 -2.12
CA LEU A 195 12.85 -1.72 -1.90
C LEU A 195 12.89 -2.21 -0.45
N LYS A 196 13.97 -1.95 0.31
CA LYS A 196 14.07 -2.33 1.74
C LYS A 196 13.02 -1.65 2.63
N TYR A 197 12.40 -0.57 2.16
CA TYR A 197 11.36 0.17 2.90
C TYR A 197 9.94 -0.24 2.52
N LEU A 198 9.75 -1.29 1.71
CA LEU A 198 8.45 -1.72 1.20
C LEU A 198 7.49 -2.16 2.31
N SER A 199 8.00 -2.78 3.38
CA SER A 199 7.18 -3.20 4.52
C SER A 199 6.74 -2.00 5.35
N VAL A 200 5.44 -1.97 5.72
CA VAL A 200 4.88 -1.05 6.72
C VAL A 200 4.52 -1.75 8.03
N SER A 201 4.87 -3.03 8.19
CA SER A 201 4.47 -3.82 9.37
C SER A 201 5.02 -3.23 10.68
N LYS A 202 6.26 -2.75 10.68
CA LYS A 202 6.86 -2.07 11.85
C LYS A 202 6.18 -0.74 12.13
N ASP A 203 5.89 0.03 11.09
CA ASP A 203 5.24 1.33 11.15
C ASP A 203 3.81 1.19 11.73
N ALA A 204 3.05 0.24 11.17
CA ALA A 204 1.67 -0.04 11.58
C ALA A 204 1.58 -0.55 13.02
N LYS A 205 2.51 -1.44 13.43
CA LYS A 205 2.58 -1.90 14.82
C LYS A 205 2.85 -0.74 15.78
N ALA A 206 3.85 0.08 15.48
CA ALA A 206 4.20 1.23 16.31
C ALA A 206 3.05 2.24 16.41
N ALA A 207 2.33 2.48 15.31
CA ALA A 207 1.15 3.34 15.30
C ALA A 207 0.00 2.74 16.12
N ALA A 208 -0.28 1.44 15.96
CA ALA A 208 -1.33 0.75 16.73
C ALA A 208 -1.02 0.76 18.24
N ASP A 209 0.22 0.51 18.63
CA ASP A 209 0.67 0.57 20.03
C ASP A 209 0.55 1.98 20.63
N PHE A 210 0.65 3.04 19.81
CA PHE A 210 0.41 4.43 20.21
C PHE A 210 -1.08 4.74 20.41
N GLY A 211 -2.00 4.03 19.75
CA GLY A 211 -3.43 4.24 19.84
C GLY A 211 -3.99 5.18 18.77
N VAL A 212 -3.67 4.93 17.52
CA VAL A 212 -4.21 5.66 16.36
C VAL A 212 -5.64 5.24 16.03
N THR A 213 -6.35 6.04 15.23
CA THR A 213 -7.75 5.78 14.85
C THR A 213 -7.86 4.86 13.64
N ALA A 214 -7.05 5.11 12.62
CA ALA A 214 -7.07 4.36 11.37
C ALA A 214 -5.73 4.47 10.64
N MET A 215 -5.49 3.54 9.73
CA MET A 215 -4.35 3.51 8.83
C MET A 215 -4.78 3.19 7.41
N HIS A 216 -4.02 3.65 6.43
CA HIS A 216 -4.23 3.37 5.01
C HIS A 216 -2.89 3.27 4.26
N ASP A 217 -2.74 2.29 3.38
CA ASP A 217 -1.50 2.08 2.61
C ASP A 217 -1.46 3.00 1.38
N ALA A 218 -0.31 3.59 1.12
CA ALA A 218 -0.09 4.36 -0.10
C ALA A 218 0.37 3.41 -1.21
N ALA A 219 -0.55 2.92 -2.02
CA ALA A 219 -0.28 1.96 -3.08
C ALA A 219 -0.36 2.58 -4.48
N ARG A 220 -1.02 1.88 -5.41
CA ARG A 220 -1.18 2.31 -6.81
C ARG A 220 -1.95 3.63 -6.92
N GLY A 221 -1.46 4.52 -7.78
CA GLY A 221 -1.94 5.89 -7.93
C GLY A 221 -1.29 6.85 -6.93
N GLY A 222 -0.33 6.34 -6.13
CA GLY A 222 0.51 7.09 -5.23
C GLY A 222 -0.20 7.68 -4.03
N ILE A 223 0.48 8.65 -3.40
CA ILE A 223 -0.02 9.27 -2.17
C ILE A 223 -1.31 10.08 -2.40
N PHE A 224 -1.52 10.64 -3.59
CA PHE A 224 -2.75 11.37 -3.89
C PHE A 224 -3.95 10.44 -3.96
N ALA A 225 -3.81 9.26 -4.58
CA ALA A 225 -4.85 8.25 -4.60
C ALA A 225 -5.16 7.75 -3.19
N ALA A 226 -4.13 7.46 -2.40
CA ALA A 226 -4.29 7.00 -1.02
C ALA A 226 -5.01 8.03 -0.13
N LEU A 227 -4.66 9.30 -0.21
CA LEU A 227 -5.34 10.37 0.51
C LEU A 227 -6.81 10.47 0.10
N TRP A 228 -7.09 10.40 -1.20
CA TRP A 228 -8.46 10.44 -1.70
C TRP A 228 -9.29 9.25 -1.21
N GLU A 229 -8.73 8.04 -1.27
CA GLU A 229 -9.39 6.80 -0.81
C GLU A 229 -9.60 6.79 0.70
N PHE A 230 -8.63 7.30 1.46
CA PHE A 230 -8.72 7.39 2.92
C PHE A 230 -9.85 8.34 3.35
N ALA A 231 -9.97 9.52 2.70
CA ALA A 231 -11.08 10.45 2.90
C ALA A 231 -12.43 9.84 2.51
N GLU A 232 -12.49 9.09 1.39
CA GLU A 232 -13.71 8.41 0.93
C GLU A 232 -14.16 7.33 1.91
N ALA A 233 -13.22 6.52 2.43
CA ALA A 233 -13.52 5.50 3.43
C ALA A 233 -13.99 6.10 4.76
N ALA A 234 -13.43 7.23 5.15
CA ALA A 234 -13.81 8.00 6.34
C ALA A 234 -15.11 8.78 6.17
N LYS A 235 -15.55 9.03 4.93
CA LYS A 235 -16.63 9.97 4.58
C LYS A 235 -16.38 11.40 5.11
N MET A 236 -15.15 11.84 5.00
CA MET A 236 -14.67 13.12 5.51
C MET A 236 -13.99 13.93 4.41
N GLY A 237 -13.93 15.24 4.59
CA GLY A 237 -13.01 16.10 3.88
C GLY A 237 -11.59 15.98 4.44
N LEU A 238 -10.60 16.49 3.71
CA LEU A 238 -9.24 16.65 4.20
C LEU A 238 -8.55 17.89 3.59
N LYS A 239 -7.53 18.38 4.31
CA LYS A 239 -6.55 19.31 3.73
C LYS A 239 -5.15 18.77 3.98
N VAL A 240 -4.31 18.84 2.95
CA VAL A 240 -2.94 18.32 2.95
C VAL A 240 -1.98 19.40 2.46
N TYR A 241 -0.86 19.54 3.14
CA TYR A 241 0.21 20.47 2.81
C TYR A 241 1.24 19.76 1.93
N LEU A 242 1.29 20.12 0.64
CA LEU A 242 2.12 19.42 -0.36
C LEU A 242 3.59 19.33 0.06
N LYS A 243 4.16 20.43 0.58
CA LYS A 243 5.55 20.50 1.03
C LYS A 243 5.88 19.64 2.26
N LYS A 244 4.85 19.14 2.95
CA LYS A 244 5.01 18.21 4.09
C LYS A 244 5.07 16.74 3.66
N ILE A 245 4.70 16.43 2.43
CA ILE A 245 4.82 15.08 1.87
C ILE A 245 6.28 14.83 1.53
N GLY A 246 6.90 13.89 2.24
CA GLY A 246 8.31 13.53 2.04
C GLY A 246 8.55 12.86 0.69
N LEU A 247 9.64 13.24 0.02
CA LEU A 247 10.16 12.61 -1.20
C LEU A 247 11.66 12.37 -1.03
N LYS A 248 12.16 11.27 -1.56
CA LYS A 248 13.61 11.06 -1.70
C LYS A 248 14.13 11.78 -2.95
N GLN A 249 15.41 12.20 -2.91
CA GLN A 249 16.05 12.84 -4.06
C GLN A 249 16.00 11.92 -5.29
N GLU A 250 16.22 10.62 -5.09
CA GLU A 250 16.15 9.61 -6.14
C GLU A 250 14.76 9.59 -6.80
N THR A 251 13.71 9.69 -6.01
CA THR A 251 12.32 9.75 -6.52
C THR A 251 12.11 11.01 -7.37
N VAL A 252 12.55 12.17 -6.87
CA VAL A 252 12.39 13.46 -7.57
C VAL A 252 13.11 13.43 -8.92
N GLU A 253 14.38 13.03 -8.92
CA GLU A 253 15.20 13.02 -10.13
C GLU A 253 14.71 12.02 -11.18
N ILE A 254 14.36 10.80 -10.77
CA ILE A 254 13.84 9.77 -11.70
C ILE A 254 12.49 10.20 -12.27
N CYS A 255 11.60 10.74 -11.44
CA CYS A 255 10.32 11.25 -11.93
C CYS A 255 10.47 12.43 -12.89
N ASN A 256 11.42 13.34 -12.63
CA ASN A 256 11.75 14.43 -13.54
C ASN A 256 12.31 13.91 -14.87
N TYR A 257 13.17 12.87 -14.82
CA TYR A 257 13.73 12.27 -16.03
C TYR A 257 12.65 11.72 -16.94
N PHE A 258 11.66 11.01 -16.38
CA PHE A 258 10.54 10.41 -17.14
C PHE A 258 9.33 11.34 -17.30
N ASN A 259 9.41 12.59 -16.82
CA ASN A 259 8.30 13.55 -16.85
C ASN A 259 7.00 13.00 -16.27
N ILE A 260 7.06 12.40 -15.07
CA ILE A 260 5.93 11.85 -14.33
C ILE A 260 5.79 12.52 -12.95
N ASN A 261 4.58 12.47 -12.39
CA ASN A 261 4.29 13.08 -11.09
C ASN A 261 4.59 12.09 -9.94
N PRO A 262 5.57 12.37 -9.05
CA PRO A 262 5.94 11.47 -7.95
C PRO A 262 4.81 11.22 -6.95
N TYR A 263 3.88 12.16 -6.79
CA TYR A 263 2.74 12.02 -5.87
C TYR A 263 1.63 11.10 -6.41
N GLN A 264 1.64 10.80 -7.71
CA GLN A 264 0.68 9.92 -8.39
C GLN A 264 1.32 8.61 -8.86
N MET A 265 2.58 8.37 -8.50
CA MET A 265 3.31 7.14 -8.79
C MET A 265 3.20 6.17 -7.60
N THR A 266 3.04 4.89 -7.90
CA THR A 266 2.93 3.78 -6.93
C THR A 266 3.88 3.93 -5.74
N SER A 267 3.34 3.92 -4.51
CA SER A 267 4.02 4.37 -3.28
C SER A 267 4.00 3.33 -2.15
N GLU A 268 3.84 2.04 -2.46
CA GLU A 268 3.89 1.00 -1.44
C GLU A 268 5.16 1.15 -0.60
N GLY A 269 4.98 1.00 0.71
CA GLY A 269 6.03 1.26 1.71
C GLY A 269 5.78 2.52 2.54
N SER A 270 4.84 3.37 2.14
CA SER A 270 4.40 4.55 2.90
C SER A 270 3.04 4.30 3.54
N LEU A 271 2.85 4.76 4.76
CA LEU A 271 1.62 4.58 5.52
C LEU A 271 1.00 5.94 5.85
N LEU A 272 -0.30 6.08 5.63
CA LEU A 272 -1.12 7.20 6.12
C LEU A 272 -1.81 6.79 7.41
N ILE A 273 -1.80 7.67 8.41
CA ILE A 273 -2.30 7.40 9.76
C ILE A 273 -3.19 8.56 10.21
N ALA A 274 -4.40 8.25 10.66
CA ALA A 274 -5.30 9.22 11.30
C ALA A 274 -5.12 9.15 12.83
N VAL A 275 -4.81 10.31 13.45
CA VAL A 275 -4.51 10.39 14.88
C VAL A 275 -4.91 11.74 15.46
N GLY A 276 -5.24 11.79 16.76
CA GLY A 276 -5.61 13.05 17.43
C GLY A 276 -4.45 13.99 17.73
N LYS A 277 -3.20 13.46 17.86
CA LYS A 277 -1.98 14.21 18.20
C LYS A 277 -0.82 13.76 17.32
N GLY A 278 -0.72 14.33 16.13
CA GLY A 278 0.23 13.92 15.08
C GLY A 278 1.68 14.10 15.49
N ASP A 279 2.05 15.25 16.08
CA ASP A 279 3.43 15.50 16.50
C ASP A 279 3.92 14.48 17.53
N LEU A 280 3.06 14.07 18.47
CA LEU A 280 3.43 13.04 19.46
C LEU A 280 3.60 11.67 18.82
N LEU A 281 2.77 11.33 17.80
CA LEU A 281 2.96 10.10 17.03
C LEU A 281 4.27 10.16 16.22
N VAL A 282 4.57 11.28 15.59
CA VAL A 282 5.83 11.46 14.84
C VAL A 282 7.04 11.25 15.75
N ASP A 283 7.04 11.82 16.96
CA ASP A 283 8.11 11.61 17.94
C ASP A 283 8.20 10.15 18.39
N HIS A 284 7.06 9.48 18.58
CA HIS A 284 7.01 8.05 18.93
C HIS A 284 7.62 7.18 17.82
N LEU A 285 7.25 7.44 16.56
CA LEU A 285 7.77 6.72 15.39
C LEU A 285 9.28 6.96 15.20
N ARG A 286 9.74 8.19 15.34
CA ARG A 286 11.17 8.55 15.24
C ARG A 286 12.04 7.84 16.26
N LYS A 287 11.57 7.70 17.50
CA LYS A 287 12.28 6.93 18.55
C LYS A 287 12.47 5.47 18.16
N GLN A 288 11.65 4.94 17.26
CA GLN A 288 11.76 3.59 16.72
C GLN A 288 12.51 3.54 15.36
N GLY A 289 13.09 4.66 14.93
CA GLY A 289 13.82 4.77 13.67
C GLY A 289 12.90 4.80 12.43
N ILE A 290 11.64 5.24 12.60
CA ILE A 290 10.68 5.39 11.51
C ILE A 290 10.54 6.88 11.22
N GLU A 291 10.91 7.31 10.02
CA GLU A 291 10.67 8.68 9.58
C GLU A 291 9.17 8.92 9.37
N ALA A 292 8.66 10.05 9.85
CA ALA A 292 7.28 10.44 9.72
C ALA A 292 7.12 11.96 9.76
N SER A 293 6.00 12.43 9.20
CA SER A 293 5.63 13.85 9.21
C SER A 293 4.10 14.00 9.29
N VAL A 294 3.64 15.07 9.95
CA VAL A 294 2.25 15.51 9.89
C VAL A 294 2.06 16.22 8.56
N ILE A 295 1.25 15.65 7.67
CA ILE A 295 1.06 16.17 6.31
C ILE A 295 -0.25 16.91 6.12
N GLY A 296 -1.20 16.79 7.06
CA GLY A 296 -2.53 17.41 6.93
C GLY A 296 -3.47 17.03 8.04
N GLN A 297 -4.76 17.24 7.81
CA GLN A 297 -5.82 16.88 8.76
C GLN A 297 -7.14 16.57 8.05
N PHE A 298 -7.99 15.78 8.71
CA PHE A 298 -9.38 15.54 8.31
C PHE A 298 -10.28 16.73 8.70
N MET A 299 -11.28 17.00 7.86
CA MET A 299 -12.24 18.08 8.05
C MET A 299 -13.67 17.57 7.89
N GLU A 300 -14.62 18.31 8.41
CA GLU A 300 -16.05 18.10 8.07
C GLU A 300 -16.30 18.33 6.58
N GLY A 301 -17.35 17.71 6.05
CA GLY A 301 -17.72 17.83 4.65
C GLY A 301 -16.96 16.89 3.72
N ASN A 302 -16.89 17.22 2.43
CA ASN A 302 -16.33 16.36 1.38
C ASN A 302 -15.17 17.00 0.62
N ASP A 303 -14.76 18.20 0.98
CA ASP A 303 -13.67 18.90 0.30
C ASP A 303 -12.33 18.22 0.58
N ARG A 304 -11.58 17.98 -0.47
CA ARG A 304 -10.25 17.36 -0.42
C ARG A 304 -9.25 18.31 -1.03
N LEU A 305 -8.51 19.00 -0.18
CA LEU A 305 -7.69 20.14 -0.56
C LEU A 305 -6.20 19.82 -0.48
N ILE A 306 -5.46 20.24 -1.51
CA ILE A 306 -4.00 20.29 -1.52
C ILE A 306 -3.60 21.75 -1.40
N ILE A 307 -2.78 22.05 -0.39
CA ILE A 307 -2.26 23.39 -0.10
C ILE A 307 -0.77 23.40 -0.46
N ASN A 308 -0.39 24.33 -1.34
CA ASN A 308 0.99 24.58 -1.71
C ASN A 308 1.26 26.10 -1.61
N ASP A 309 1.75 26.54 -0.45
CA ASP A 309 1.83 27.95 -0.07
C ASP A 309 0.46 28.64 -0.17
N ASP A 310 0.33 29.64 -1.05
CA ASP A 310 -0.91 30.41 -1.29
C ASP A 310 -1.85 29.72 -2.29
N GLU A 311 -1.39 28.65 -2.96
CA GLU A 311 -2.21 27.92 -3.92
C GLU A 311 -3.01 26.82 -3.22
N ILE A 312 -4.33 26.85 -3.45
CA ILE A 312 -5.26 25.81 -2.98
C ILE A 312 -5.91 25.17 -4.20
N ARG A 313 -5.84 23.85 -4.30
CA ARG A 313 -6.50 23.06 -5.35
C ARG A 313 -7.18 21.83 -4.78
N TYR A 314 -8.17 21.33 -5.50
CA TYR A 314 -8.84 20.09 -5.14
C TYR A 314 -7.97 18.88 -5.49
N LEU A 315 -7.94 17.92 -4.59
CA LEU A 315 -7.41 16.57 -4.86
C LEU A 315 -8.41 15.85 -5.77
N GLU A 316 -7.96 15.48 -6.96
CA GLU A 316 -8.79 14.78 -7.92
C GLU A 316 -8.97 13.28 -7.54
N PRO A 317 -10.09 12.66 -7.96
CA PRO A 317 -10.26 11.22 -7.86
C PRO A 317 -9.09 10.46 -8.50
N PRO A 318 -8.74 9.27 -8.00
CA PRO A 318 -7.62 8.49 -8.51
C PRO A 318 -7.72 8.26 -10.02
N ARG A 319 -6.62 8.55 -10.71
CA ARG A 319 -6.42 8.25 -12.13
C ARG A 319 -5.51 7.04 -12.29
N THR A 320 -5.21 6.70 -13.54
CA THR A 320 -4.19 5.69 -13.86
C THR A 320 -2.85 6.12 -13.26
N ASP A 321 -2.15 5.17 -12.62
CA ASP A 321 -0.85 5.40 -12.02
C ASP A 321 0.15 5.96 -13.05
N GLU A 322 0.95 6.93 -12.63
CA GLU A 322 1.92 7.61 -13.49
C GLU A 322 2.99 6.66 -14.02
N ILE A 323 3.30 5.57 -13.32
CA ILE A 323 4.29 4.59 -13.74
C ILE A 323 3.95 3.97 -15.11
N TYR A 324 2.65 3.83 -15.43
CA TYR A 324 2.20 3.27 -16.71
C TYR A 324 2.41 4.19 -17.94
N LYS A 325 2.98 5.38 -17.73
CA LYS A 325 3.47 6.21 -18.84
C LYS A 325 4.86 5.78 -19.31
N VAL A 326 5.55 5.00 -18.50
CA VAL A 326 6.96 4.62 -18.69
C VAL A 326 7.10 3.12 -18.98
N ILE A 327 6.31 2.26 -18.28
CA ILE A 327 6.35 0.80 -18.39
C ILE A 327 5.19 0.23 -19.21
#